data_498dc0e453173d1e28ee435dee911dbc
#
_entry.id   498dc0e453173d1e28ee435dee911dbc
#
_cell.length_a   1.000
_cell.length_b   1.000
_cell.length_c   1.000
_cell.angle_alpha   90.00
_cell.angle_beta   90.00
_cell.angle_gamma   90.00
#
_symmetry.space_group_name_H-M   'P 1'
#
loop_
_entity.id
_entity.type
_entity.pdbx_description
1 polymer ?
#
loop_
_entity_poly.entity_id
_entity_poly.type
_entity_poly.pdbx_seq_one_letter_code
_entity_poly.pdbx_strand_id
1 'polypeptide(L)'
;VRPALATNILAACLSSAAAAQPSPEFVIAIESLQRLAAAEVERGILPGFTLALVDDQRLVWSGGFGLADVKRKLPARPDTVYRVGSVSKLFNAVAVMQQVETGRLDLDAPVQKFVPDFRIESRFTNAGPVTLRQLLCHRSGLIRESPVGGYYDDQQPTILATVRSVADCALVNPPNTQTRYSNIGATVAGYAVQSVTGTGYDFYARERLLKPLGMQDSSFVLTPAVQRKLSNSYMRIANADGTFRHEASPLFELGTIPAGNLYASAEDLARFMSCLFAEGKTAEGGQILRAATLNEMCTPQLTTATNGFGLGFSIGRFGNFKTVSHSGAVYGFSSSFIALPGPKVGVIVLANEDIAMGPVGKLAEAGLELLLQAKLGRTPTAKPEPVKLDPAALAALAGEYESESYWAKLEVDGDKLRANIASQELVFTPLSPTKFRADGRFSHNGPVEFSRNASGQVSFTALGQRFSPAPSDPPLIPPAWQKFLGSYGPKFIPAIVSVRHGHLYVMTENMVDYRLRPVNRTTFAFPPGL
;
A
#
# COMPACT_ATOMS: atom_id res chain seq x y z
N VAL A 1 -21.74 30.54 -9.91
CA VAL A 1 -22.87 30.07 -9.09
C VAL A 1 -22.30 29.48 -7.82
N ARG A 2 -22.67 30.04 -6.68
CA ARG A 2 -22.06 29.89 -5.35
C ARG A 2 -22.46 28.57 -4.63
N PRO A 3 -21.67 28.13 -3.63
CA PRO A 3 -21.74 26.80 -3.02
C PRO A 3 -22.81 26.76 -1.91
N ALA A 4 -23.94 26.13 -2.22
CA ALA A 4 -24.96 25.80 -1.22
C ALA A 4 -24.92 24.32 -0.78
N LEU A 5 -23.89 23.55 -1.20
CA LEU A 5 -23.80 22.11 -0.93
C LEU A 5 -23.01 21.73 0.34
N ALA A 6 -22.18 22.63 0.87
CA ALA A 6 -21.29 22.29 1.98
C ALA A 6 -22.00 22.13 3.34
N THR A 7 -23.11 22.85 3.55
CA THR A 7 -23.75 22.92 4.87
C THR A 7 -24.63 21.69 5.21
N ASN A 8 -25.11 20.97 4.21
CA ASN A 8 -25.97 19.79 4.42
C ASN A 8 -25.22 18.46 4.58
N ILE A 9 -23.90 18.42 4.26
CA ILE A 9 -23.10 17.19 4.40
C ILE A 9 -22.67 16.99 5.85
N LEU A 10 -22.47 18.06 6.62
CA LEU A 10 -22.09 17.96 8.04
C LEU A 10 -23.21 17.39 8.92
N ALA A 11 -24.48 17.63 8.57
CA ALA A 11 -25.64 17.14 9.33
C ALA A 11 -25.96 15.65 9.10
N ALA A 12 -25.52 15.06 7.98
CA ALA A 12 -25.76 13.65 7.67
C ALA A 12 -24.79 12.68 8.37
N CYS A 13 -23.70 13.19 8.95
CA CYS A 13 -22.68 12.36 9.63
C CYS A 13 -23.04 11.98 11.08
N LEU A 14 -24.18 12.44 11.63
CA LEU A 14 -24.52 12.28 13.05
C LEU A 14 -25.53 11.15 13.35
N SER A 15 -25.96 10.36 12.38
CA SER A 15 -26.86 9.23 12.64
C SER A 15 -26.13 7.89 12.50
N SER A 16 -25.27 7.55 13.47
CA SER A 16 -24.76 6.19 13.64
C SER A 16 -25.42 5.51 14.83
N ALA A 17 -25.72 4.22 14.67
CA ALA A 17 -26.11 3.33 15.75
C ALA A 17 -25.12 3.46 16.91
N ALA A 18 -25.63 3.37 18.15
CA ALA A 18 -24.94 3.63 19.40
C ALA A 18 -23.55 2.99 19.50
N ALA A 19 -22.52 3.67 19.01
CA ALA A 19 -21.16 3.44 19.45
C ALA A 19 -21.07 3.90 20.92
N ALA A 20 -20.44 3.11 21.77
CA ALA A 20 -20.17 3.51 23.15
C ALA A 20 -19.53 4.90 23.15
N GLN A 21 -19.98 5.78 24.01
CA GLN A 21 -19.40 7.12 24.11
C GLN A 21 -17.89 6.99 24.35
N PRO A 22 -17.06 7.68 23.56
CA PRO A 22 -15.62 7.61 23.75
C PRO A 22 -15.25 8.09 25.15
N SER A 23 -14.25 7.46 25.76
CA SER A 23 -13.71 7.94 27.03
C SER A 23 -13.29 9.39 26.91
N PRO A 24 -13.46 10.22 27.97
CA PRO A 24 -13.21 11.67 27.91
C PRO A 24 -11.84 12.06 27.33
N GLU A 25 -10.83 11.25 27.58
CA GLU A 25 -9.47 11.47 27.08
C GLU A 25 -9.36 11.44 25.55
N PHE A 26 -10.23 10.71 24.85
CA PHE A 26 -10.20 10.60 23.38
C PHE A 26 -11.12 11.59 22.66
N VAL A 27 -12.01 12.29 23.34
CA VAL A 27 -12.99 13.19 22.71
C VAL A 27 -12.29 14.26 21.86
N ILE A 28 -11.31 14.97 22.42
CA ILE A 28 -10.57 16.03 21.70
C ILE A 28 -9.79 15.44 20.51
N ALA A 29 -9.22 14.26 20.67
CA ALA A 29 -8.52 13.58 19.60
C ALA A 29 -9.45 13.23 18.44
N ILE A 30 -10.62 12.68 18.74
CA ILE A 30 -11.65 12.32 17.76
C ILE A 30 -12.16 13.55 17.02
N GLU A 31 -12.54 14.62 17.73
CA GLU A 31 -12.99 15.86 17.10
C GLU A 31 -11.94 16.49 16.20
N SER A 32 -10.66 16.44 16.60
CA SER A 32 -9.56 16.94 15.80
C SER A 32 -9.36 16.11 14.54
N LEU A 33 -9.45 14.77 14.64
CA LEU A 33 -9.36 13.87 13.49
C LEU A 33 -10.56 14.04 12.55
N GLN A 34 -11.77 14.24 13.07
CA GLN A 34 -12.96 14.51 12.28
C GLN A 34 -12.82 15.80 11.45
N ARG A 35 -12.25 16.87 12.03
CA ARG A 35 -11.96 18.11 11.28
C ARG A 35 -10.94 17.89 10.17
N LEU A 36 -9.87 17.13 10.44
CA LEU A 36 -8.88 16.77 9.42
C LEU A 36 -9.50 15.91 8.31
N ALA A 37 -10.33 14.95 8.68
CA ALA A 37 -11.03 14.08 7.73
C ALA A 37 -12.01 14.87 6.84
N ALA A 38 -12.78 15.79 7.40
CA ALA A 38 -13.67 16.67 6.65
C ALA A 38 -12.88 17.52 5.63
N ALA A 39 -11.75 18.10 6.04
CA ALA A 39 -10.86 18.86 5.14
C ALA A 39 -10.30 18.00 4.00
N GLU A 40 -10.01 16.71 4.21
CA GLU A 40 -9.56 15.84 3.12
C GLU A 40 -10.69 15.54 2.10
N VAL A 41 -11.94 15.44 2.54
CA VAL A 41 -13.10 15.36 1.62
C VAL A 41 -13.24 16.64 0.79
N GLU A 42 -13.11 17.81 1.44
CA GLU A 42 -13.21 19.11 0.75
C GLU A 42 -12.10 19.33 -0.30
N ARG A 43 -10.92 18.73 -0.10
CA ARG A 43 -9.83 18.73 -1.09
C ARG A 43 -10.18 17.93 -2.36
N GLY A 44 -11.21 17.09 -2.32
CA GLY A 44 -11.70 16.34 -3.48
C GLY A 44 -10.74 15.26 -4.00
N ILE A 45 -9.75 14.83 -3.20
CA ILE A 45 -8.83 13.75 -3.58
C ILE A 45 -9.46 12.39 -3.32
N LEU A 46 -10.12 12.25 -2.15
CA LEU A 46 -10.80 11.01 -1.75
C LEU A 46 -12.30 11.17 -1.93
N PRO A 47 -12.96 10.37 -2.80
CA PRO A 47 -14.41 10.37 -2.90
C PRO A 47 -15.08 9.98 -1.59
N GLY A 48 -14.54 8.96 -0.92
CA GLY A 48 -14.98 8.51 0.39
C GLY A 48 -13.95 7.62 1.08
N PHE A 49 -14.02 7.58 2.40
CA PHE A 49 -13.14 6.76 3.23
C PHE A 49 -13.74 6.51 4.61
N THR A 50 -13.20 5.52 5.30
CA THR A 50 -13.54 5.18 6.68
C THR A 50 -12.27 5.16 7.53
N LEU A 51 -12.39 5.66 8.75
CA LEU A 51 -11.36 5.66 9.78
C LEU A 51 -11.80 4.82 10.97
N ALA A 52 -10.85 4.12 11.61
CA ALA A 52 -11.05 3.50 12.92
C ALA A 52 -9.83 3.74 13.81
N LEU A 53 -10.09 4.02 15.08
CA LEU A 53 -9.12 4.21 16.15
C LEU A 53 -9.24 3.08 17.16
N VAL A 54 -8.11 2.45 17.48
CA VAL A 54 -8.05 1.31 18.42
C VAL A 54 -7.14 1.67 19.60
N ASP A 55 -7.61 1.41 20.80
CA ASP A 55 -6.85 1.47 22.05
C ASP A 55 -6.94 0.14 22.77
N ASP A 56 -5.81 -0.58 22.84
CA ASP A 56 -5.70 -1.95 23.34
C ASP A 56 -6.71 -2.87 22.61
N GLN A 57 -7.68 -3.44 23.31
CA GLN A 57 -8.68 -4.35 22.75
C GLN A 57 -10.01 -3.65 22.44
N ARG A 58 -10.01 -2.32 22.37
CA ARG A 58 -11.22 -1.51 22.25
C ARG A 58 -11.18 -0.66 20.98
N LEU A 59 -12.23 -0.76 20.18
CA LEU A 59 -12.53 0.23 19.15
C LEU A 59 -12.96 1.52 19.85
N VAL A 60 -12.08 2.52 19.85
CA VAL A 60 -12.35 3.82 20.51
C VAL A 60 -13.37 4.63 19.71
N TRP A 61 -13.23 4.58 18.38
CA TRP A 61 -14.10 5.31 17.47
C TRP A 61 -13.92 4.80 16.03
N SER A 62 -15.00 4.89 15.25
CA SER A 62 -14.98 4.72 13.80
C SER A 62 -15.89 5.76 13.15
N GLY A 63 -15.53 6.20 11.93
CA GLY A 63 -16.30 7.19 11.18
C GLY A 63 -16.08 7.08 9.68
N GLY A 64 -17.17 7.26 8.92
CA GLY A 64 -17.14 7.36 7.46
C GLY A 64 -17.23 8.81 7.01
N PHE A 65 -16.52 9.16 5.93
CA PHE A 65 -16.44 10.50 5.37
C PHE A 65 -16.58 10.45 3.85
N GLY A 66 -17.23 11.47 3.26
CA GLY A 66 -17.48 11.50 1.82
C GLY A 66 -18.48 10.42 1.39
N LEU A 67 -18.34 9.90 0.19
CA LEU A 67 -19.31 9.05 -0.49
C LEU A 67 -18.74 7.66 -0.80
N ALA A 68 -19.41 6.62 -0.33
CA ALA A 68 -19.17 5.23 -0.73
C ALA A 68 -19.62 4.99 -2.19
N ASP A 69 -20.61 5.74 -2.67
CA ASP A 69 -21.07 5.71 -4.05
C ASP A 69 -21.35 7.15 -4.51
N VAL A 70 -20.48 7.69 -5.36
CA VAL A 70 -20.59 9.07 -5.87
C VAL A 70 -21.82 9.24 -6.74
N LYS A 71 -22.12 8.26 -7.60
CA LYS A 71 -23.27 8.32 -8.53
C LYS A 71 -24.61 8.29 -7.78
N ARG A 72 -24.73 7.42 -6.77
CA ARG A 72 -25.94 7.26 -5.96
C ARG A 72 -25.98 8.21 -4.77
N LYS A 73 -24.91 8.99 -4.53
CA LYS A 73 -24.74 9.89 -3.38
C LYS A 73 -24.88 9.16 -2.03
N LEU A 74 -24.41 7.92 -1.96
CA LEU A 74 -24.46 7.15 -0.72
C LEU A 74 -23.25 7.52 0.14
N PRO A 75 -23.46 7.89 1.43
CA PRO A 75 -22.35 8.25 2.31
C PRO A 75 -21.50 7.02 2.67
N ALA A 76 -20.20 7.22 2.86
CA ALA A 76 -19.35 6.26 3.53
C ALA A 76 -19.73 6.18 5.01
N ARG A 77 -19.71 4.97 5.58
CA ARG A 77 -20.15 4.65 6.95
C ARG A 77 -19.05 3.86 7.66
N PRO A 78 -19.09 3.76 9.02
CA PRO A 78 -18.16 2.92 9.76
C PRO A 78 -18.10 1.46 9.29
N ASP A 79 -19.25 0.89 8.92
CA ASP A 79 -19.41 -0.48 8.43
C ASP A 79 -19.30 -0.64 6.90
N THR A 80 -18.94 0.43 6.18
CA THR A 80 -18.67 0.35 4.74
C THR A 80 -17.50 -0.61 4.49
N VAL A 81 -17.69 -1.52 3.54
CA VAL A 81 -16.67 -2.49 3.14
C VAL A 81 -15.85 -1.94 1.98
N TYR A 82 -14.55 -2.22 2.00
CA TYR A 82 -13.60 -1.87 0.96
C TYR A 82 -12.77 -3.10 0.59
N ARG A 83 -12.18 -3.12 -0.60
CA ARG A 83 -11.05 -4.01 -0.85
C ARG A 83 -9.82 -3.43 -0.16
N VAL A 84 -9.22 -4.21 0.72
CA VAL A 84 -8.09 -3.70 1.53
C VAL A 84 -6.73 -3.99 0.90
N GLY A 85 -6.73 -4.56 -0.32
CA GLY A 85 -5.51 -4.84 -1.07
C GLY A 85 -4.52 -5.66 -0.23
N SER A 86 -3.29 -5.22 -0.19
CA SER A 86 -2.20 -5.97 0.44
C SER A 86 -2.28 -6.12 1.97
N VAL A 87 -3.20 -5.45 2.66
CA VAL A 87 -3.53 -5.79 4.06
C VAL A 87 -3.99 -7.24 4.18
N SER A 88 -4.49 -7.85 3.11
CA SER A 88 -4.76 -9.29 2.99
C SER A 88 -3.59 -10.18 3.42
N LYS A 89 -2.35 -9.74 3.15
CA LYS A 89 -1.14 -10.50 3.46
C LYS A 89 -0.91 -10.73 4.95
N LEU A 90 -1.45 -9.86 5.79
CA LEU A 90 -1.42 -10.05 7.25
C LEU A 90 -2.20 -11.31 7.64
N PHE A 91 -3.40 -11.48 7.10
CA PHE A 91 -4.25 -12.65 7.33
C PHE A 91 -3.66 -13.90 6.69
N ASN A 92 -3.07 -13.76 5.50
CA ASN A 92 -2.38 -14.87 4.84
C ASN A 92 -1.20 -15.36 5.68
N ALA A 93 -0.38 -14.47 6.21
CA ALA A 93 0.74 -14.83 7.09
C ALA A 93 0.24 -15.53 8.37
N VAL A 94 -0.85 -15.04 8.99
CA VAL A 94 -1.47 -15.69 10.14
C VAL A 94 -1.96 -17.10 9.78
N ALA A 95 -2.59 -17.29 8.61
CA ALA A 95 -3.02 -18.62 8.14
C ALA A 95 -1.84 -19.60 7.98
N VAL A 96 -0.74 -19.15 7.39
CA VAL A 96 0.50 -19.93 7.26
C VAL A 96 1.05 -20.29 8.64
N MET A 97 1.13 -19.31 9.55
CA MET A 97 1.68 -19.53 10.89
C MET A 97 0.82 -20.44 11.75
N GLN A 98 -0.50 -20.49 11.55
CA GLN A 98 -1.35 -21.51 12.17
C GLN A 98 -0.96 -22.93 11.73
N GLN A 99 -0.57 -23.11 10.47
CA GLN A 99 -0.10 -24.43 9.99
C GLN A 99 1.33 -24.73 10.47
N VAL A 100 2.16 -23.73 10.67
CA VAL A 100 3.47 -23.87 11.30
C VAL A 100 3.33 -24.30 12.76
N GLU A 101 2.42 -23.69 13.52
CA GLU A 101 2.15 -24.08 14.92
C GLU A 101 1.65 -25.52 15.09
N THR A 102 0.98 -26.05 14.06
CA THR A 102 0.51 -27.44 14.06
C THR A 102 1.52 -28.43 13.46
N GLY A 103 2.70 -27.94 13.02
CA GLY A 103 3.74 -28.77 12.40
C GLY A 103 3.43 -29.24 10.98
N ARG A 104 2.35 -28.75 10.35
CA ARG A 104 2.00 -29.10 8.95
C ARG A 104 2.83 -28.34 7.93
N LEU A 105 3.27 -27.14 8.26
CA LEU A 105 4.21 -26.33 7.47
C LEU A 105 5.49 -26.10 8.27
N ASP A 106 6.58 -25.93 7.55
CA ASP A 106 7.90 -25.55 8.08
C ASP A 106 8.37 -24.33 7.30
N LEU A 107 8.68 -23.24 8.02
CA LEU A 107 9.07 -21.96 7.42
C LEU A 107 10.36 -22.05 6.59
N ASP A 108 11.28 -22.93 6.98
CA ASP A 108 12.63 -22.98 6.45
C ASP A 108 12.88 -24.17 5.50
N ALA A 109 11.90 -25.07 5.39
CA ALA A 109 11.93 -26.14 4.39
C ALA A 109 11.67 -25.59 2.97
N PRO A 110 12.19 -26.27 1.92
CA PRO A 110 11.85 -25.94 0.52
C PRO A 110 10.34 -25.90 0.31
N VAL A 111 9.83 -24.80 -0.24
CA VAL A 111 8.37 -24.60 -0.42
C VAL A 111 7.73 -25.68 -1.30
N GLN A 112 8.49 -26.28 -2.23
CA GLN A 112 8.03 -27.36 -3.10
C GLN A 112 7.60 -28.61 -2.31
N LYS A 113 8.09 -28.80 -1.06
CA LYS A 113 7.62 -29.87 -0.17
C LYS A 113 6.12 -29.76 0.11
N PHE A 114 5.60 -28.54 0.18
CA PHE A 114 4.20 -28.24 0.52
C PHE A 114 3.39 -27.82 -0.71
N VAL A 115 4.06 -27.32 -1.75
CA VAL A 115 3.48 -26.84 -3.01
C VAL A 115 4.21 -27.50 -4.18
N PRO A 116 3.95 -28.80 -4.48
CA PRO A 116 4.65 -29.52 -5.57
C PRO A 116 4.44 -28.90 -6.95
N ASP A 117 3.35 -28.17 -7.14
CA ASP A 117 3.01 -27.46 -8.37
C ASP A 117 3.83 -26.20 -8.59
N PHE A 118 4.50 -25.66 -7.58
CA PHE A 118 5.32 -24.47 -7.70
C PHE A 118 6.66 -24.81 -8.38
N ARG A 119 6.89 -24.21 -9.53
CA ARG A 119 8.13 -24.27 -10.30
C ARG A 119 8.61 -22.88 -10.60
N ILE A 120 9.90 -22.65 -10.53
CA ILE A 120 10.56 -21.39 -10.92
C ILE A 120 11.99 -21.70 -11.34
N GLU A 121 12.44 -21.10 -12.43
CA GLU A 121 13.84 -21.22 -12.86
C GLU A 121 14.77 -20.42 -11.93
N SER A 122 15.93 -20.98 -11.58
CA SER A 122 17.00 -20.22 -10.93
C SER A 122 18.21 -20.16 -11.86
N ARG A 123 18.60 -18.94 -12.24
CA ARG A 123 19.80 -18.66 -13.03
C ARG A 123 21.03 -18.42 -12.14
N PHE A 124 20.88 -18.59 -10.85
CA PHE A 124 21.92 -18.32 -9.86
C PHE A 124 22.53 -19.64 -9.40
N THR A 125 23.82 -19.78 -9.61
CA THR A 125 24.60 -20.92 -9.08
C THR A 125 24.63 -20.84 -7.55
N ASN A 126 24.43 -21.98 -6.90
CA ASN A 126 24.42 -22.09 -5.43
C ASN A 126 23.27 -21.30 -4.72
N ALA A 127 22.22 -20.89 -5.44
CA ALA A 127 21.03 -20.38 -4.81
C ALA A 127 20.34 -21.53 -4.05
N GLY A 128 20.09 -21.32 -2.74
CA GLY A 128 19.26 -22.25 -1.96
C GLY A 128 17.82 -22.28 -2.46
N PRO A 129 17.01 -23.23 -2.00
CA PRO A 129 15.60 -23.32 -2.35
C PRO A 129 14.81 -22.11 -1.81
N VAL A 130 13.69 -21.81 -2.46
CA VAL A 130 12.70 -20.85 -1.93
C VAL A 130 11.99 -21.46 -0.73
N THR A 131 11.86 -20.70 0.36
CA THR A 131 11.20 -21.12 1.60
C THR A 131 9.99 -20.24 1.94
N LEU A 132 9.07 -20.73 2.79
CA LEU A 132 7.92 -19.94 3.24
C LEU A 132 8.34 -18.67 3.99
N ARG A 133 9.39 -18.73 4.81
CA ARG A 133 9.95 -17.54 5.48
C ARG A 133 10.32 -16.46 4.48
N GLN A 134 11.05 -16.82 3.43
CA GLN A 134 11.46 -15.89 2.39
C GLN A 134 10.27 -15.32 1.60
N LEU A 135 9.22 -16.10 1.36
CA LEU A 135 7.99 -15.64 0.73
C LEU A 135 7.27 -14.60 1.59
N LEU A 136 7.10 -14.88 2.88
CA LEU A 136 6.37 -14.02 3.82
C LEU A 136 7.11 -12.71 4.14
N CYS A 137 8.45 -12.67 4.05
CA CYS A 137 9.24 -11.46 4.26
C CYS A 137 9.78 -10.83 2.97
N HIS A 138 9.28 -11.25 1.80
CA HIS A 138 9.64 -10.72 0.49
C HIS A 138 11.13 -10.83 0.14
N ARG A 139 11.79 -11.93 0.54
CA ARG A 139 13.21 -12.19 0.26
C ARG A 139 13.45 -13.46 -0.56
N SER A 140 12.42 -13.93 -1.25
CA SER A 140 12.47 -15.14 -2.08
C SER A 140 13.15 -14.94 -3.43
N GLY A 141 13.30 -13.71 -3.90
CA GLY A 141 13.80 -13.43 -5.25
C GLY A 141 12.77 -13.64 -6.36
N LEU A 142 11.51 -13.86 -6.03
CA LEU A 142 10.42 -13.98 -7.02
C LEU A 142 10.10 -12.63 -7.69
N ILE A 143 9.56 -12.72 -8.89
CA ILE A 143 8.93 -11.58 -9.58
C ILE A 143 7.78 -11.01 -8.74
N ARG A 144 7.37 -9.75 -9.03
CA ARG A 144 6.31 -9.08 -8.29
C ARG A 144 4.94 -9.70 -8.56
N GLU A 145 4.55 -9.77 -9.84
CA GLU A 145 3.25 -10.24 -10.29
C GLU A 145 3.38 -11.57 -11.05
N SER A 146 2.34 -12.38 -10.99
CA SER A 146 2.22 -13.60 -11.79
C SER A 146 1.80 -13.25 -13.22
N PRO A 147 2.23 -14.02 -14.23
CA PRO A 147 1.74 -13.87 -15.60
C PRO A 147 0.24 -14.08 -15.74
N VAL A 148 -0.35 -14.94 -14.90
CA VAL A 148 -1.79 -15.24 -14.84
C VAL A 148 -2.31 -14.90 -13.47
N GLY A 149 -3.46 -14.22 -13.39
CA GLY A 149 -4.12 -13.82 -12.17
C GLY A 149 -3.47 -12.66 -11.43
N GLY A 150 -2.49 -11.98 -12.05
CA GLY A 150 -1.91 -10.74 -11.55
C GLY A 150 -2.81 -9.53 -11.84
N TYR A 151 -2.26 -8.34 -11.62
CA TYR A 151 -2.99 -7.07 -11.79
C TYR A 151 -3.54 -6.82 -13.20
N TYR A 152 -2.95 -7.41 -14.23
CA TYR A 152 -3.33 -7.20 -15.64
C TYR A 152 -4.23 -8.29 -16.20
N ASP A 153 -4.68 -9.23 -15.36
CA ASP A 153 -5.50 -10.37 -15.77
C ASP A 153 -6.86 -10.34 -15.07
N ASP A 154 -7.90 -10.01 -15.82
CA ASP A 154 -9.29 -9.94 -15.36
C ASP A 154 -10.06 -11.28 -15.49
N GLN A 155 -9.36 -12.35 -15.89
CA GLN A 155 -9.97 -13.68 -16.12
C GLN A 155 -10.30 -14.45 -14.82
N GLN A 156 -9.89 -13.92 -13.69
CA GLN A 156 -10.16 -14.49 -12.35
C GLN A 156 -9.76 -15.99 -12.24
N PRO A 157 -8.53 -16.34 -12.54
CA PRO A 157 -8.07 -17.73 -12.50
C PRO A 157 -8.01 -18.24 -11.06
N THR A 158 -7.98 -19.56 -10.91
CA THR A 158 -7.78 -20.19 -9.61
C THR A 158 -6.38 -19.89 -9.04
N ILE A 159 -6.22 -19.94 -7.72
CA ILE A 159 -4.92 -19.77 -7.05
C ILE A 159 -3.89 -20.78 -7.62
N LEU A 160 -4.30 -22.03 -7.90
CA LEU A 160 -3.42 -23.04 -8.49
C LEU A 160 -2.94 -22.65 -9.89
N ALA A 161 -3.84 -22.15 -10.74
CA ALA A 161 -3.46 -21.67 -12.08
C ALA A 161 -2.45 -20.52 -12.00
N THR A 162 -2.68 -19.60 -11.06
CA THR A 162 -1.76 -18.49 -10.77
C THR A 162 -0.39 -18.99 -10.28
N VAL A 163 -0.36 -19.96 -9.36
CA VAL A 163 0.91 -20.56 -8.89
C VAL A 163 1.66 -21.28 -10.00
N ARG A 164 0.97 -22.03 -10.85
CA ARG A 164 1.59 -22.73 -12.00
C ARG A 164 2.13 -21.79 -13.07
N SER A 165 1.56 -20.59 -13.21
CA SER A 165 1.92 -19.65 -14.27
C SER A 165 3.36 -19.11 -14.17
N VAL A 166 4.04 -19.29 -13.05
CA VAL A 166 5.43 -18.87 -12.89
C VAL A 166 6.46 -19.93 -13.29
N ALA A 167 6.02 -21.08 -13.80
CA ALA A 167 6.91 -22.17 -14.17
C ALA A 167 7.93 -21.77 -15.27
N ASP A 168 7.51 -20.88 -16.17
CA ASP A 168 8.35 -20.34 -17.25
C ASP A 168 9.05 -19.02 -16.87
N CYS A 169 8.93 -18.60 -15.60
CA CYS A 169 9.60 -17.42 -15.06
C CYS A 169 10.89 -17.81 -14.33
N ALA A 170 11.76 -16.83 -14.13
CA ALA A 170 13.00 -17.01 -13.39
C ALA A 170 13.06 -16.09 -12.15
N LEU A 171 13.82 -16.53 -11.14
CA LEU A 171 14.18 -15.65 -10.02
C LEU A 171 14.92 -14.41 -10.53
N VAL A 172 14.59 -13.25 -9.98
CA VAL A 172 15.20 -11.97 -10.36
C VAL A 172 16.43 -11.62 -9.52
N ASN A 173 16.61 -12.27 -8.38
CA ASN A 173 17.82 -12.25 -7.54
C ASN A 173 17.90 -13.55 -6.73
N PRO A 174 19.09 -13.90 -6.22
CA PRO A 174 19.21 -15.06 -5.32
C PRO A 174 18.31 -14.88 -4.09
N PRO A 175 17.65 -15.95 -3.59
CA PRO A 175 16.91 -15.91 -2.36
C PRO A 175 17.77 -15.33 -1.22
N ASN A 176 17.12 -14.60 -0.30
CA ASN A 176 17.69 -13.96 0.88
C ASN A 176 18.75 -12.85 0.64
N THR A 177 18.98 -12.42 -0.59
CA THR A 177 19.97 -11.36 -0.88
C THR A 177 19.36 -9.96 -0.85
N GLN A 178 18.13 -9.81 -1.34
CA GLN A 178 17.43 -8.53 -1.43
C GLN A 178 15.96 -8.68 -1.01
N THR A 179 15.40 -7.60 -0.48
CA THR A 179 13.95 -7.51 -0.27
C THR A 179 13.30 -7.06 -1.57
N ARG A 180 12.43 -7.93 -2.12
CA ARG A 180 11.62 -7.63 -3.31
C ARG A 180 10.18 -8.04 -3.05
N TYR A 181 9.33 -7.05 -3.00
CA TYR A 181 7.91 -7.27 -2.77
C TYR A 181 7.31 -8.15 -3.87
N SER A 182 6.62 -9.21 -3.46
CA SER A 182 6.07 -10.20 -4.39
C SER A 182 4.64 -10.60 -4.00
N ASN A 183 3.68 -10.30 -4.89
CA ASN A 183 2.30 -10.74 -4.76
C ASN A 183 2.19 -12.24 -5.03
N ILE A 184 2.90 -12.74 -6.06
CA ILE A 184 2.93 -14.18 -6.33
C ILE A 184 3.59 -14.94 -5.19
N GLY A 185 4.63 -14.38 -4.53
CA GLY A 185 5.23 -15.00 -3.34
C GLY A 185 4.23 -15.21 -2.20
N ALA A 186 3.44 -14.19 -1.90
CA ALA A 186 2.36 -14.31 -0.91
C ALA A 186 1.28 -15.31 -1.34
N THR A 187 0.98 -15.38 -2.64
CA THR A 187 0.01 -16.33 -3.18
C THR A 187 0.49 -17.78 -3.05
N VAL A 188 1.75 -18.06 -3.32
CA VAL A 188 2.36 -19.40 -3.12
C VAL A 188 2.29 -19.79 -1.65
N ALA A 189 2.58 -18.86 -0.72
CA ALA A 189 2.46 -19.12 0.72
C ALA A 189 1.01 -19.43 1.14
N GLY A 190 0.03 -18.69 0.60
CA GLY A 190 -1.40 -18.99 0.85
C GLY A 190 -1.86 -20.29 0.22
N TYR A 191 -1.35 -20.63 -0.97
CA TYR A 191 -1.64 -21.93 -1.57
C TYR A 191 -1.03 -23.09 -0.78
N ALA A 192 0.09 -22.91 -0.09
CA ALA A 192 0.63 -23.92 0.83
C ALA A 192 -0.38 -24.29 1.93
N VAL A 193 -1.13 -23.29 2.47
CA VAL A 193 -2.21 -23.55 3.43
C VAL A 193 -3.29 -24.42 2.80
N GLN A 194 -3.77 -24.07 1.60
CA GLN A 194 -4.76 -24.86 0.86
C GLN A 194 -4.25 -26.28 0.61
N SER A 195 -3.01 -26.46 0.19
CA SER A 195 -2.40 -27.73 -0.12
C SER A 195 -2.34 -28.68 1.09
N VAL A 196 -1.86 -28.19 2.24
CA VAL A 196 -1.69 -29.06 3.43
C VAL A 196 -2.97 -29.30 4.22
N THR A 197 -3.99 -28.45 4.03
CA THR A 197 -5.29 -28.59 4.69
C THR A 197 -6.32 -29.31 3.84
N GLY A 198 -6.11 -29.39 2.53
CA GLY A 198 -7.11 -29.88 1.57
C GLY A 198 -8.36 -29.01 1.47
N THR A 199 -8.29 -27.75 1.95
CA THR A 199 -9.43 -26.83 2.06
C THR A 199 -9.15 -25.59 1.25
N GLY A 200 -10.12 -25.10 0.47
CA GLY A 200 -9.98 -23.85 -0.28
C GLY A 200 -9.56 -22.68 0.63
N TYR A 201 -8.66 -21.83 0.14
CA TYR A 201 -8.07 -20.77 0.94
C TYR A 201 -9.10 -19.81 1.55
N ASP A 202 -10.10 -19.40 0.76
CA ASP A 202 -11.20 -18.51 1.18
C ASP A 202 -12.03 -19.14 2.32
N PHE A 203 -12.35 -20.42 2.18
CA PHE A 203 -13.07 -21.17 3.22
C PHE A 203 -12.22 -21.30 4.49
N TYR A 204 -10.93 -21.66 4.35
CA TYR A 204 -10.00 -21.72 5.49
C TYR A 204 -9.92 -20.38 6.22
N ALA A 205 -9.68 -19.30 5.50
CA ALA A 205 -9.58 -17.96 6.07
C ALA A 205 -10.88 -17.56 6.80
N ARG A 206 -12.04 -17.83 6.19
CA ARG A 206 -13.34 -17.57 6.83
C ARG A 206 -13.51 -18.32 8.15
N GLU A 207 -13.28 -19.64 8.14
CA GLU A 207 -13.57 -20.48 9.30
C GLU A 207 -12.51 -20.38 10.41
N ARG A 208 -11.25 -20.13 10.05
CA ARG A 208 -10.12 -20.16 10.99
C ARG A 208 -9.59 -18.79 11.40
N LEU A 209 -9.99 -17.73 10.68
CA LEU A 209 -9.56 -16.37 10.98
C LEU A 209 -10.75 -15.42 11.15
N LEU A 210 -11.54 -15.20 10.08
CA LEU A 210 -12.56 -14.14 10.09
C LEU A 210 -13.66 -14.40 11.13
N LYS A 211 -14.23 -15.60 11.16
CA LYS A 211 -15.25 -15.96 12.16
C LYS A 211 -14.76 -15.90 13.60
N PRO A 212 -13.62 -16.54 13.97
CA PRO A 212 -13.11 -16.43 15.34
C PRO A 212 -12.76 -15.01 15.77
N LEU A 213 -12.40 -14.13 14.82
CA LEU A 213 -12.15 -12.71 15.06
C LEU A 213 -13.44 -11.88 15.13
N GLY A 214 -14.60 -12.46 14.83
CA GLY A 214 -15.87 -11.74 14.74
C GLY A 214 -15.97 -10.78 13.54
N MET A 215 -15.16 -10.98 12.48
CA MET A 215 -15.11 -10.16 11.28
C MET A 215 -16.24 -10.55 10.31
N GLN A 216 -17.47 -10.14 10.63
CA GLN A 216 -18.67 -10.60 9.92
C GLN A 216 -18.88 -9.92 8.57
N ASP A 217 -18.31 -8.74 8.35
CA ASP A 217 -18.40 -7.96 7.12
C ASP A 217 -17.20 -8.21 6.18
N SER A 218 -16.39 -9.23 6.48
CA SER A 218 -15.15 -9.52 5.76
C SER A 218 -15.20 -10.85 5.01
N SER A 219 -14.53 -10.90 3.84
CA SER A 219 -14.41 -12.12 3.03
C SER A 219 -13.23 -12.00 2.04
N PHE A 220 -12.64 -13.13 1.64
CA PHE A 220 -11.64 -13.17 0.56
C PHE A 220 -12.26 -13.33 -0.84
N VAL A 221 -13.56 -13.46 -0.91
CA VAL A 221 -14.34 -13.53 -2.17
C VAL A 221 -15.56 -12.61 -2.06
N LEU A 222 -16.02 -12.11 -3.19
CA LEU A 222 -17.18 -11.24 -3.24
C LEU A 222 -18.46 -12.04 -2.94
N THR A 223 -18.96 -11.92 -1.72
CA THR A 223 -20.23 -12.53 -1.30
C THR A 223 -21.39 -11.53 -1.42
N PRO A 224 -22.65 -11.99 -1.48
CA PRO A 224 -23.81 -11.08 -1.46
C PRO A 224 -23.88 -10.22 -0.20
N ALA A 225 -23.35 -10.69 0.95
CA ALA A 225 -23.27 -9.92 2.18
C ALA A 225 -22.27 -8.76 2.05
N VAL A 226 -21.06 -9.05 1.57
CA VAL A 226 -20.02 -8.05 1.28
C VAL A 226 -20.53 -7.04 0.25
N GLN A 227 -21.14 -7.49 -0.85
CA GLN A 227 -21.60 -6.64 -1.94
C GLN A 227 -22.61 -5.58 -1.49
N ARG A 228 -23.45 -5.89 -0.51
CA ARG A 228 -24.44 -4.93 0.03
C ARG A 228 -23.81 -3.73 0.73
N LYS A 229 -22.61 -3.91 1.31
CA LYS A 229 -21.88 -2.86 2.06
C LYS A 229 -20.66 -2.33 1.29
N LEU A 230 -20.32 -2.94 0.16
CA LEU A 230 -19.13 -2.60 -0.61
C LEU A 230 -19.23 -1.18 -1.18
N SER A 231 -18.23 -0.37 -0.89
CA SER A 231 -18.05 0.90 -1.57
C SER A 231 -17.76 0.69 -3.06
N ASN A 232 -18.26 1.58 -3.92
CA ASN A 232 -17.72 1.69 -5.26
C ASN A 232 -16.24 2.13 -5.18
N SER A 233 -15.48 1.71 -6.15
CA SER A 233 -14.05 2.00 -6.29
C SER A 233 -13.83 3.04 -7.39
N TYR A 234 -12.88 3.95 -7.19
CA TYR A 234 -12.66 5.05 -8.11
C TYR A 234 -11.20 5.19 -8.50
N MET A 235 -11.01 5.57 -9.76
CA MET A 235 -9.73 5.97 -10.31
C MET A 235 -9.79 7.45 -10.68
N ARG A 236 -8.72 8.16 -10.41
CA ARG A 236 -8.59 9.57 -10.77
C ARG A 236 -8.09 9.70 -12.20
N ILE A 237 -8.91 10.27 -13.06
CA ILE A 237 -8.61 10.48 -14.48
C ILE A 237 -8.42 11.96 -14.75
N ALA A 238 -7.30 12.31 -15.40
CA ALA A 238 -7.04 13.67 -15.83
C ALA A 238 -7.95 14.05 -17.02
N ASN A 239 -8.53 15.26 -16.96
CA ASN A 239 -9.25 15.88 -18.05
C ASN A 239 -8.29 16.69 -18.95
N ALA A 240 -8.72 17.00 -20.16
CA ALA A 240 -7.92 17.77 -21.10
C ALA A 240 -7.59 19.21 -20.63
N ASP A 241 -8.38 19.77 -19.71
CA ASP A 241 -8.19 21.10 -19.10
C ASP A 241 -7.27 21.07 -17.85
N GLY A 242 -6.67 19.92 -17.53
CA GLY A 242 -5.81 19.73 -16.37
C GLY A 242 -6.57 19.49 -15.05
N THR A 243 -7.90 19.49 -15.06
CA THR A 243 -8.70 19.07 -13.91
C THR A 243 -8.77 17.55 -13.83
N PHE A 244 -9.33 17.02 -12.75
CA PHE A 244 -9.48 15.58 -12.55
C PHE A 244 -10.94 15.23 -12.29
N ARG A 245 -11.31 14.02 -12.69
CA ARG A 245 -12.59 13.40 -12.34
C ARG A 245 -12.33 12.02 -11.75
N HIS A 246 -13.26 11.55 -10.95
CA HIS A 246 -13.27 10.17 -10.45
C HIS A 246 -14.14 9.31 -11.37
N GLU A 247 -13.57 8.25 -11.92
CA GLU A 247 -14.30 7.22 -12.66
C GLU A 247 -14.35 5.94 -11.85
N ALA A 248 -15.49 5.24 -11.91
CA ALA A 248 -15.61 3.94 -11.26
C ALA A 248 -14.62 2.95 -11.90
N SER A 249 -13.82 2.30 -11.08
CA SER A 249 -12.94 1.24 -11.56
C SER A 249 -13.72 -0.08 -11.74
N PRO A 250 -13.27 -0.98 -12.62
CA PRO A 250 -13.89 -2.29 -12.73
C PRO A 250 -13.64 -3.10 -11.46
N LEU A 251 -14.62 -3.91 -11.09
CA LEU A 251 -14.53 -4.83 -9.96
C LEU A 251 -14.38 -6.27 -10.47
N PHE A 252 -13.22 -6.85 -10.26
CA PHE A 252 -12.93 -8.26 -10.53
C PHE A 252 -11.98 -8.80 -9.46
N GLU A 253 -11.99 -10.11 -9.27
CA GLU A 253 -11.09 -10.77 -8.33
C GLU A 253 -9.78 -11.15 -9.01
N LEU A 254 -8.67 -11.00 -8.30
CA LEU A 254 -7.36 -11.43 -8.77
C LEU A 254 -7.19 -12.93 -8.50
N GLY A 255 -6.41 -13.64 -9.31
CA GLY A 255 -5.97 -14.99 -8.99
C GLY A 255 -5.03 -15.04 -7.79
N THR A 256 -4.43 -13.90 -7.44
CA THR A 256 -3.60 -13.72 -6.25
C THR A 256 -4.43 -13.47 -4.98
N ILE A 257 -5.50 -14.26 -4.77
CA ILE A 257 -6.46 -14.11 -3.65
C ILE A 257 -5.78 -13.89 -2.29
N PRO A 258 -4.81 -14.72 -1.85
CA PRO A 258 -4.17 -14.55 -0.54
C PRO A 258 -3.38 -13.24 -0.40
N ALA A 259 -2.97 -12.65 -1.52
CA ALA A 259 -2.14 -11.46 -1.54
C ALA A 259 -2.92 -10.15 -1.53
N GLY A 260 -4.20 -10.14 -2.01
CA GLY A 260 -4.85 -8.85 -2.24
C GLY A 260 -6.38 -8.82 -2.25
N ASN A 261 -7.10 -9.94 -2.07
CA ASN A 261 -8.55 -9.96 -2.29
C ASN A 261 -9.41 -9.81 -1.03
N LEU A 262 -8.84 -9.53 0.14
CA LEU A 262 -9.67 -9.33 1.34
C LEU A 262 -10.58 -8.10 1.16
N TYR A 263 -11.87 -8.31 1.33
CA TYR A 263 -12.90 -7.31 1.56
C TYR A 263 -13.08 -7.16 3.06
N ALA A 264 -13.04 -5.96 3.60
CA ALA A 264 -13.24 -5.73 5.01
C ALA A 264 -13.76 -4.32 5.31
N SER A 265 -14.46 -4.17 6.44
CA SER A 265 -14.74 -2.88 7.06
C SER A 265 -13.58 -2.46 7.97
N ALA A 266 -13.51 -1.16 8.30
CA ALA A 266 -12.51 -0.67 9.26
C ALA A 266 -12.76 -1.24 10.67
N GLU A 267 -14.01 -1.47 11.04
CA GLU A 267 -14.39 -2.07 12.32
C GLU A 267 -13.94 -3.54 12.44
N ASP A 268 -14.05 -4.32 11.36
CA ASP A 268 -13.56 -5.68 11.33
C ASP A 268 -12.03 -5.73 11.43
N LEU A 269 -11.32 -4.85 10.72
CA LEU A 269 -9.87 -4.74 10.87
C LEU A 269 -9.45 -4.29 12.28
N ALA A 270 -10.26 -3.48 12.96
CA ALA A 270 -10.03 -3.12 14.36
C ALA A 270 -10.12 -4.33 15.31
N ARG A 271 -11.01 -5.31 15.04
CA ARG A 271 -11.06 -6.59 15.78
C ARG A 271 -9.78 -7.39 15.61
N PHE A 272 -9.24 -7.45 14.39
CA PHE A 272 -7.96 -8.08 14.14
C PHE A 272 -6.81 -7.34 14.86
N MET A 273 -6.79 -6.01 14.84
CA MET A 273 -5.80 -5.21 15.56
C MET A 273 -5.87 -5.44 17.07
N SER A 274 -7.07 -5.48 17.64
CA SER A 274 -7.30 -5.80 19.05
C SER A 274 -6.76 -7.19 19.42
N CYS A 275 -6.94 -8.17 18.53
CA CYS A 275 -6.38 -9.51 18.71
C CYS A 275 -4.84 -9.48 18.71
N LEU A 276 -4.19 -8.65 17.87
CA LEU A 276 -2.73 -8.47 17.92
C LEU A 276 -2.28 -7.89 19.26
N PHE A 277 -3.00 -6.90 19.80
CA PHE A 277 -2.70 -6.29 21.11
C PHE A 277 -2.99 -7.24 22.28
N ALA A 278 -3.89 -8.18 22.08
CA ALA A 278 -4.21 -9.28 23.02
C ALA A 278 -3.31 -10.51 22.85
N GLU A 279 -2.17 -10.35 22.14
CA GLU A 279 -1.20 -11.45 21.94
C GLU A 279 -1.82 -12.69 21.27
N GLY A 280 -2.72 -12.45 20.30
CA GLY A 280 -3.38 -13.47 19.51
C GLY A 280 -4.68 -14.02 20.10
N LYS A 281 -5.15 -13.48 21.23
CA LYS A 281 -6.45 -13.85 21.80
C LYS A 281 -7.58 -13.09 21.14
N THR A 282 -8.70 -13.76 20.92
CA THR A 282 -9.93 -13.12 20.44
C THR A 282 -10.75 -12.56 21.60
N ALA A 283 -11.69 -11.65 21.30
CA ALA A 283 -12.59 -11.09 22.29
C ALA A 283 -13.45 -12.15 23.01
N GLU A 284 -13.71 -13.29 22.34
CA GLU A 284 -14.48 -14.41 22.86
C GLU A 284 -13.62 -15.44 23.61
N GLY A 285 -12.35 -15.14 23.87
CA GLY A 285 -11.41 -15.98 24.60
C GLY A 285 -10.74 -17.09 23.79
N GLY A 286 -10.99 -17.15 22.47
CA GLY A 286 -10.26 -18.04 21.56
C GLY A 286 -8.82 -17.58 21.34
N GLN A 287 -8.00 -18.44 20.70
CA GLN A 287 -6.60 -18.16 20.37
C GLN A 287 -6.41 -18.33 18.86
N ILE A 288 -6.00 -17.26 18.17
CA ILE A 288 -5.68 -17.29 16.73
C ILE A 288 -4.26 -17.79 16.51
N LEU A 289 -3.32 -17.28 17.27
CA LEU A 289 -1.90 -17.67 17.29
C LEU A 289 -1.34 -17.50 18.70
N ARG A 290 -0.29 -18.25 19.03
CA ARG A 290 0.47 -18.05 20.29
C ARG A 290 1.21 -16.73 20.27
N ALA A 291 1.36 -16.11 21.46
CA ALA A 291 2.10 -14.86 21.63
C ALA A 291 3.54 -14.92 21.07
N ALA A 292 4.24 -16.03 21.28
CA ALA A 292 5.60 -16.23 20.75
C ALA A 292 5.62 -16.18 19.21
N THR A 293 4.64 -16.81 18.55
CA THR A 293 4.50 -16.83 17.09
C THR A 293 4.21 -15.44 16.55
N LEU A 294 3.31 -14.68 17.19
CA LEU A 294 3.06 -13.29 16.81
C LEU A 294 4.28 -12.39 16.98
N ASN A 295 5.04 -12.60 18.05
CA ASN A 295 6.30 -11.84 18.25
C ASN A 295 7.32 -12.14 17.14
N GLU A 296 7.46 -13.41 16.74
CA GLU A 296 8.30 -13.77 15.58
C GLU A 296 7.81 -13.08 14.30
N MET A 297 6.50 -13.10 14.03
CA MET A 297 5.92 -12.42 12.86
C MET A 297 6.19 -10.92 12.86
N CYS A 298 6.17 -10.29 14.01
CA CYS A 298 6.41 -8.86 14.18
C CYS A 298 7.90 -8.49 14.31
N THR A 299 8.83 -9.40 13.99
CA THR A 299 10.28 -9.16 14.03
C THR A 299 10.83 -9.20 12.60
N PRO A 300 11.71 -8.25 12.20
CA PRO A 300 12.35 -8.29 10.88
C PRO A 300 13.04 -9.63 10.64
N GLN A 301 12.84 -10.21 9.46
CA GLN A 301 13.34 -11.53 9.11
C GLN A 301 14.54 -11.44 8.19
N LEU A 302 15.48 -12.41 8.37
CA LEU A 302 16.62 -12.60 7.46
C LEU A 302 17.46 -11.32 7.26
N THR A 303 17.54 -10.48 8.29
CA THR A 303 18.28 -9.21 8.28
C THR A 303 18.72 -8.85 9.71
N THR A 304 19.78 -8.06 9.83
CA THR A 304 20.21 -7.45 11.09
C THR A 304 19.58 -6.07 11.33
N ALA A 305 18.82 -5.55 10.36
CA ALA A 305 18.14 -4.27 10.48
C ALA A 305 17.01 -4.33 11.52
N THR A 306 16.72 -3.20 12.15
CA THR A 306 15.63 -3.06 13.12
C THR A 306 14.29 -2.72 12.47
N ASN A 307 14.28 -2.48 11.16
CA ASN A 307 13.12 -2.24 10.31
C ASN A 307 13.18 -3.14 9.06
N GLY A 308 12.05 -3.31 8.38
CA GLY A 308 11.94 -4.16 7.19
C GLY A 308 10.66 -4.99 7.21
N PHE A 309 10.73 -6.22 6.70
CA PHE A 309 9.60 -7.14 6.75
C PHE A 309 9.81 -8.21 7.83
N GLY A 310 8.79 -8.38 8.67
CA GLY A 310 8.56 -9.58 9.45
C GLY A 310 7.84 -10.64 8.59
N LEU A 311 7.12 -11.57 9.22
CA LEU A 311 6.31 -12.54 8.49
C LEU A 311 4.95 -11.91 8.17
N GLY A 312 4.84 -11.33 6.97
CA GLY A 312 3.66 -10.63 6.46
C GLY A 312 3.56 -9.16 6.90
N PHE A 313 4.16 -8.76 7.99
CA PHE A 313 4.11 -7.39 8.51
C PHE A 313 5.28 -6.52 8.02
N SER A 314 4.99 -5.27 7.71
CA SER A 314 6.02 -4.23 7.63
C SER A 314 6.35 -3.74 9.05
N ILE A 315 7.63 -3.74 9.37
CA ILE A 315 8.16 -3.34 10.67
C ILE A 315 8.92 -2.04 10.51
N GLY A 316 8.53 -1.04 11.26
CA GLY A 316 9.12 0.31 11.19
C GLY A 316 9.09 1.01 12.54
N ARG A 317 9.12 2.34 12.48
CA ARG A 317 9.06 3.21 13.67
C ARG A 317 8.17 4.41 13.42
N PHE A 318 7.45 4.80 14.47
CA PHE A 318 6.74 6.05 14.58
C PHE A 318 7.25 6.78 15.83
N GLY A 319 8.08 7.79 15.63
CA GLY A 319 8.88 8.34 16.72
C GLY A 319 9.72 7.25 17.40
N ASN A 320 9.58 7.10 18.71
CA ASN A 320 10.27 6.09 19.49
C ASN A 320 9.55 4.73 19.55
N PHE A 321 8.36 4.62 18.97
CA PHE A 321 7.55 3.40 19.01
C PHE A 321 7.80 2.52 17.79
N LYS A 322 7.89 1.20 18.00
CA LYS A 322 7.87 0.21 16.94
C LYS A 322 6.50 0.21 16.28
N THR A 323 6.46 0.18 14.94
CA THR A 323 5.23 -0.05 14.19
C THR A 323 5.18 -1.47 13.65
N VAL A 324 3.99 -2.06 13.63
CA VAL A 324 3.64 -3.23 12.84
C VAL A 324 2.49 -2.82 11.92
N SER A 325 2.67 -2.95 10.61
CA SER A 325 1.77 -2.32 9.66
C SER A 325 1.70 -3.06 8.33
N HIS A 326 0.72 -2.72 7.54
CA HIS A 326 0.70 -2.94 6.11
C HIS A 326 -0.18 -1.88 5.44
N SER A 327 0.25 -1.39 4.31
CA SER A 327 -0.60 -0.59 3.42
C SER A 327 -1.20 -1.47 2.33
N GLY A 328 -2.28 -1.02 1.71
CA GLY A 328 -2.89 -1.72 0.61
C GLY A 328 -3.28 -0.78 -0.52
N ALA A 329 -3.12 -1.28 -1.75
CA ALA A 329 -3.67 -0.68 -2.95
C ALA A 329 -4.18 -1.80 -3.85
N VAL A 330 -5.34 -1.61 -4.41
CA VAL A 330 -5.95 -2.45 -5.44
C VAL A 330 -6.96 -1.58 -6.18
N TYR A 331 -7.19 -1.84 -7.45
CA TYR A 331 -8.02 -0.99 -8.31
C TYR A 331 -9.12 -0.22 -7.59
N GLY A 332 -8.98 1.10 -7.56
CA GLY A 332 -9.93 2.02 -6.94
C GLY A 332 -9.96 2.04 -5.41
N PHE A 333 -9.02 1.37 -4.73
CA PHE A 333 -8.97 1.36 -3.27
C PHE A 333 -7.55 1.57 -2.74
N SER A 334 -7.45 2.29 -1.63
CA SER A 334 -6.22 2.45 -0.84
C SER A 334 -6.51 2.23 0.64
N SER A 335 -5.56 1.61 1.35
CA SER A 335 -5.73 1.30 2.76
C SER A 335 -4.44 1.47 3.58
N SER A 336 -4.60 1.73 4.86
CA SER A 336 -3.54 1.72 5.87
C SER A 336 -4.01 0.97 7.11
N PHE A 337 -3.21 0.04 7.56
CA PHE A 337 -3.32 -0.64 8.84
C PHE A 337 -2.01 -0.43 9.59
N ILE A 338 -2.03 0.34 10.67
CA ILE A 338 -0.83 0.65 11.44
C ILE A 338 -1.10 0.54 12.94
N ALA A 339 -0.30 -0.27 13.61
CA ALA A 339 -0.38 -0.54 15.03
C ALA A 339 0.96 -0.26 15.72
N LEU A 340 0.88 0.27 16.93
CA LEU A 340 2.00 0.47 17.86
C LEU A 340 1.85 -0.52 19.03
N PRO A 341 2.51 -1.69 18.98
CA PRO A 341 2.33 -2.72 20.02
C PRO A 341 2.70 -2.26 21.44
N GLY A 342 3.72 -1.39 21.57
CA GLY A 342 4.15 -0.89 22.87
C GLY A 342 3.05 -0.11 23.62
N PRO A 343 2.55 1.00 23.08
CA PRO A 343 1.43 1.73 23.69
C PRO A 343 0.06 1.09 23.41
N LYS A 344 -0.02 0.02 22.59
CA LYS A 344 -1.24 -0.65 22.17
C LYS A 344 -2.28 0.31 21.58
N VAL A 345 -1.85 1.16 20.66
CA VAL A 345 -2.74 2.03 19.89
C VAL A 345 -2.57 1.78 18.39
N GLY A 346 -3.63 2.00 17.63
CA GLY A 346 -3.53 1.84 16.21
C GLY A 346 -4.65 2.51 15.43
N VAL A 347 -4.40 2.67 14.13
CA VAL A 347 -5.28 3.36 13.19
C VAL A 347 -5.48 2.53 11.94
N ILE A 348 -6.71 2.50 11.46
CA ILE A 348 -7.09 1.93 10.18
C ILE A 348 -7.69 3.04 9.32
N VAL A 349 -7.28 3.14 8.07
CA VAL A 349 -7.87 4.04 7.07
C VAL A 349 -8.15 3.22 5.81
N LEU A 350 -9.40 3.25 5.34
CA LEU A 350 -9.84 2.58 4.12
C LEU A 350 -10.49 3.61 3.20
N ALA A 351 -9.99 3.76 1.97
CA ALA A 351 -10.46 4.73 1.01
C ALA A 351 -10.84 4.07 -0.33
N ASN A 352 -11.83 4.63 -0.99
CA ASN A 352 -12.33 4.17 -2.29
C ASN A 352 -11.71 4.94 -3.47
N GLU A 353 -10.44 5.28 -3.35
CA GLU A 353 -9.64 5.90 -4.40
C GLU A 353 -8.36 5.13 -4.61
N ASP A 354 -8.01 4.90 -5.89
CA ASP A 354 -6.77 4.22 -6.25
C ASP A 354 -5.55 5.12 -5.97
N ILE A 355 -4.43 4.47 -5.55
CA ILE A 355 -3.13 5.15 -5.36
C ILE A 355 -3.21 6.40 -4.46
N ALA A 356 -4.07 6.40 -3.46
CA ALA A 356 -4.26 7.51 -2.52
C ALA A 356 -3.45 7.33 -1.22
N MET A 357 -2.23 6.77 -1.33
CA MET A 357 -1.39 6.44 -0.18
C MET A 357 -0.97 7.67 0.64
N GLY A 358 -0.82 8.83 -0.01
CA GLY A 358 -0.48 10.08 0.65
C GLY A 358 -1.57 10.55 1.63
N PRO A 359 -2.80 10.85 1.18
CA PRO A 359 -3.90 11.24 2.06
C PRO A 359 -4.25 10.16 3.09
N VAL A 360 -4.24 8.87 2.72
CA VAL A 360 -4.47 7.75 3.64
C VAL A 360 -3.38 7.70 4.72
N GLY A 361 -2.11 7.85 4.35
CA GLY A 361 -0.98 7.89 5.28
C GLY A 361 -1.04 9.10 6.21
N LYS A 362 -1.40 10.28 5.70
CA LYS A 362 -1.57 11.51 6.48
C LYS A 362 -2.63 11.35 7.56
N LEU A 363 -3.79 10.78 7.21
CA LEU A 363 -4.87 10.52 8.17
C LEU A 363 -4.46 9.48 9.22
N ALA A 364 -3.76 8.42 8.80
CA ALA A 364 -3.27 7.39 9.72
C ALA A 364 -2.24 7.95 10.70
N GLU A 365 -1.29 8.77 10.23
CA GLU A 365 -0.29 9.41 11.06
C GLU A 365 -0.91 10.38 12.05
N ALA A 366 -1.83 11.26 11.60
CA ALA A 366 -2.55 12.17 12.47
C ALA A 366 -3.36 11.43 13.55
N GLY A 367 -4.02 10.34 13.19
CA GLY A 367 -4.74 9.50 14.15
C GLY A 367 -3.83 8.92 15.23
N LEU A 368 -2.63 8.42 14.85
CA LEU A 368 -1.65 7.92 15.82
C LEU A 368 -1.14 9.02 16.75
N GLU A 369 -0.81 10.20 16.22
CA GLU A 369 -0.38 11.34 17.04
C GLU A 369 -1.41 11.71 18.09
N LEU A 370 -2.67 11.83 17.66
CA LEU A 370 -3.79 12.18 18.53
C LEU A 370 -4.05 11.10 19.60
N LEU A 371 -3.99 9.81 19.23
CA LEU A 371 -4.13 8.71 20.19
C LEU A 371 -2.99 8.71 21.22
N LEU A 372 -1.74 8.90 20.78
CA LEU A 372 -0.60 8.96 21.70
C LEU A 372 -0.67 10.17 22.62
N GLN A 373 -1.07 11.33 22.10
CA GLN A 373 -1.29 12.52 22.92
C GLN A 373 -2.37 12.29 23.97
N ALA A 374 -3.50 11.71 23.59
CA ALA A 374 -4.60 11.43 24.50
C ALA A 374 -4.21 10.39 25.56
N LYS A 375 -3.55 9.30 25.17
CA LYS A 375 -3.24 8.18 26.07
C LYS A 375 -2.02 8.43 26.96
N LEU A 376 -0.98 9.11 26.44
CA LEU A 376 0.32 9.24 27.10
C LEU A 376 0.68 10.68 27.48
N GLY A 377 -0.15 11.66 27.09
CA GLY A 377 0.18 13.09 27.26
C GLY A 377 1.41 13.54 26.47
N ARG A 378 1.84 12.75 25.47
CA ARG A 378 3.06 12.97 24.68
C ARG A 378 2.73 13.02 23.21
N THR A 379 3.20 14.06 22.52
CA THR A 379 3.37 14.01 21.07
C THR A 379 4.64 13.20 20.75
N PRO A 380 4.62 12.36 19.71
CA PRO A 380 5.86 11.82 19.14
C PRO A 380 6.82 12.95 18.82
N THR A 381 8.10 12.65 18.73
CA THR A 381 9.18 13.60 18.46
C THR A 381 8.75 14.67 17.45
N ALA A 382 8.89 15.95 17.83
CA ALA A 382 8.45 17.07 17.00
C ALA A 382 8.96 16.88 15.56
N LYS A 383 8.05 16.94 14.61
CA LYS A 383 8.42 16.93 13.17
C LYS A 383 9.25 18.19 12.90
N PRO A 384 10.25 18.11 12.02
CA PRO A 384 10.94 19.32 11.58
C PRO A 384 9.91 20.31 10.98
N GLU A 385 9.92 21.52 11.50
CA GLU A 385 9.06 22.58 10.98
C GLU A 385 9.56 23.04 9.60
N PRO A 386 8.65 23.39 8.70
CA PRO A 386 9.02 23.97 7.42
C PRO A 386 9.82 25.27 7.60
N VAL A 387 10.85 25.44 6.80
CA VAL A 387 11.65 26.68 6.77
C VAL A 387 11.37 27.44 5.47
N LYS A 388 11.48 28.77 5.51
CA LYS A 388 11.46 29.58 4.29
C LYS A 388 12.88 29.66 3.75
N LEU A 389 13.04 29.31 2.47
CA LEU A 389 14.29 29.50 1.73
C LEU A 389 14.19 30.74 0.87
N ASP A 390 15.35 31.33 0.55
CA ASP A 390 15.46 32.39 -0.44
C ASP A 390 14.91 31.89 -1.79
N PRO A 391 14.08 32.68 -2.51
CA PRO A 391 13.57 32.31 -3.83
C PRO A 391 14.66 31.91 -4.84
N ALA A 392 15.82 32.55 -4.79
CA ALA A 392 16.96 32.21 -5.64
C ALA A 392 17.55 30.83 -5.29
N ALA A 393 17.54 30.45 -3.99
CA ALA A 393 17.96 29.12 -3.55
C ALA A 393 17.00 28.03 -4.05
N LEU A 394 15.68 28.29 -4.02
CA LEU A 394 14.69 27.36 -4.59
C LEU A 394 14.81 27.28 -6.12
N ALA A 395 14.98 28.42 -6.81
CA ALA A 395 15.16 28.44 -8.25
C ALA A 395 16.40 27.66 -8.71
N ALA A 396 17.45 27.65 -7.91
CA ALA A 396 18.66 26.86 -8.18
C ALA A 396 18.49 25.34 -8.03
N LEU A 397 17.35 24.88 -7.54
CA LEU A 397 16.98 23.46 -7.44
C LEU A 397 15.96 23.05 -8.51
N ALA A 398 15.34 24.03 -9.20
CA ALA A 398 14.39 23.78 -10.28
C ALA A 398 15.12 23.22 -11.51
N GLY A 399 14.41 22.41 -12.31
CA GLY A 399 14.97 21.84 -13.54
C GLY A 399 14.42 20.46 -13.84
N GLU A 400 14.97 19.84 -14.87
CA GLU A 400 14.66 18.46 -15.27
C GLU A 400 15.74 17.51 -14.80
N TYR A 401 15.30 16.37 -14.28
CA TYR A 401 16.17 15.35 -13.69
C TYR A 401 15.74 13.97 -14.15
N GLU A 402 16.65 13.02 -14.03
CA GLU A 402 16.36 11.60 -14.27
C GLU A 402 17.08 10.71 -13.28
N SER A 403 16.46 9.56 -13.00
CA SER A 403 17.04 8.46 -12.25
C SER A 403 17.11 7.22 -13.14
N GLU A 404 17.54 6.10 -12.59
CA GLU A 404 17.49 4.81 -13.28
C GLU A 404 16.05 4.40 -13.66
N SER A 405 15.06 4.79 -12.83
CA SER A 405 13.67 4.36 -12.98
C SER A 405 12.70 5.44 -13.44
N TYR A 406 12.99 6.71 -13.17
CA TYR A 406 12.03 7.81 -13.30
C TYR A 406 12.66 9.05 -13.93
N TRP A 407 11.81 9.85 -14.55
CA TRP A 407 12.09 11.24 -14.84
C TRP A 407 11.48 12.14 -13.75
N ALA A 408 11.98 13.36 -13.62
CA ALA A 408 11.44 14.35 -12.69
C ALA A 408 11.57 15.76 -13.30
N LYS A 409 10.56 16.61 -13.03
CA LYS A 409 10.59 18.05 -13.30
C LYS A 409 10.27 18.79 -12.01
N LEU A 410 11.13 19.71 -11.62
CA LEU A 410 10.96 20.56 -10.44
C LEU A 410 10.73 22.02 -10.87
N GLU A 411 9.69 22.65 -10.31
CA GLU A 411 9.32 24.03 -10.57
C GLU A 411 9.10 24.75 -9.23
N VAL A 412 9.46 26.04 -9.16
CA VAL A 412 9.20 26.84 -7.96
C VAL A 412 7.71 27.16 -7.88
N ASP A 413 7.12 26.96 -6.71
CA ASP A 413 5.73 27.26 -6.40
C ASP A 413 5.65 27.94 -5.02
N GLY A 414 5.71 29.28 -5.03
CA GLY A 414 5.78 30.08 -3.82
C GLY A 414 7.05 29.78 -3.01
N ASP A 415 6.89 29.31 -1.80
CA ASP A 415 7.97 28.94 -0.87
C ASP A 415 8.35 27.44 -0.92
N LYS A 416 7.89 26.72 -1.95
CA LYS A 416 8.05 25.27 -2.13
C LYS A 416 8.50 24.94 -3.55
N LEU A 417 8.79 23.66 -3.78
CA LEU A 417 8.96 23.12 -5.13
C LEU A 417 7.78 22.23 -5.48
N ARG A 418 7.15 22.46 -6.63
CA ARG A 418 6.28 21.48 -7.26
C ARG A 418 7.15 20.52 -8.03
N ALA A 419 7.03 19.25 -7.71
CA ALA A 419 7.74 18.17 -8.38
C ALA A 419 6.75 17.32 -9.16
N ASN A 420 7.03 17.09 -10.44
CA ASN A 420 6.38 16.03 -11.21
C ASN A 420 7.40 14.92 -11.39
N ILE A 421 7.20 13.80 -10.69
CA ILE A 421 8.08 12.63 -10.80
C ILE A 421 7.28 11.49 -11.41
N ALA A 422 7.72 11.00 -12.57
CA ALA A 422 7.08 9.88 -13.25
C ALA A 422 5.56 10.06 -13.40
N SER A 423 5.13 11.27 -13.84
CA SER A 423 3.74 11.69 -13.99
C SER A 423 2.95 11.87 -12.68
N GLN A 424 3.60 11.79 -11.52
CA GLN A 424 2.97 12.06 -10.23
C GLN A 424 3.36 13.43 -9.68
N GLU A 425 2.35 14.20 -9.29
CA GLU A 425 2.57 15.50 -8.66
C GLU A 425 2.88 15.34 -7.16
N LEU A 426 3.95 15.98 -6.74
CA LEU A 426 4.41 16.08 -5.36
C LEU A 426 4.71 17.54 -5.02
N VAL A 427 4.54 17.89 -3.75
CA VAL A 427 5.00 19.16 -3.18
C VAL A 427 6.19 18.86 -2.29
N PHE A 428 7.34 19.46 -2.62
CA PHE A 428 8.52 19.41 -1.80
C PHE A 428 8.55 20.62 -0.86
N THR A 429 8.29 20.41 0.41
CA THR A 429 8.31 21.43 1.45
C THR A 429 9.68 21.45 2.12
N PRO A 430 10.41 22.58 2.14
CA PRO A 430 11.76 22.66 2.71
C PRO A 430 11.74 22.53 4.24
N LEU A 431 12.67 21.72 4.76
CA LEU A 431 12.96 21.53 6.18
C LEU A 431 14.34 22.08 6.54
N SER A 432 15.21 22.23 5.54
CA SER A 432 16.51 22.89 5.59
C SER A 432 16.93 23.27 4.15
N PRO A 433 18.09 23.92 3.93
CA PRO A 433 18.56 24.20 2.58
C PRO A 433 18.72 22.96 1.67
N THR A 434 18.90 21.77 2.25
CA THR A 434 19.12 20.54 1.49
C THR A 434 18.08 19.46 1.76
N LYS A 435 17.29 19.55 2.83
CA LYS A 435 16.31 18.52 3.21
C LYS A 435 14.90 19.05 3.01
N PHE A 436 14.08 18.24 2.35
CA PHE A 436 12.67 18.53 2.07
C PHE A 436 11.83 17.30 2.44
N ARG A 437 10.55 17.51 2.62
CA ARG A 437 9.55 16.44 2.64
C ARG A 437 8.70 16.49 1.38
N ALA A 438 8.38 15.34 0.84
CA ALA A 438 7.51 15.18 -0.31
C ALA A 438 6.11 14.72 0.12
N ASP A 439 5.11 15.50 -0.24
CA ASP A 439 3.70 15.18 -0.04
C ASP A 439 2.97 15.18 -1.38
N GLY A 440 2.07 14.21 -1.57
CA GLY A 440 1.28 14.07 -2.80
C GLY A 440 0.32 12.90 -2.72
N ARG A 441 -0.21 12.49 -3.87
CA ARG A 441 -1.20 11.41 -3.93
C ARG A 441 -0.66 10.08 -3.39
N PHE A 442 0.57 9.71 -3.72
CA PHE A 442 1.16 8.42 -3.34
C PHE A 442 2.22 8.50 -2.22
N SER A 443 2.53 9.71 -1.74
CA SER A 443 3.53 9.93 -0.69
C SER A 443 3.02 10.88 0.37
N HIS A 444 3.34 10.60 1.62
CA HIS A 444 3.20 11.49 2.76
C HIS A 444 4.49 11.52 3.54
N ASN A 445 5.00 12.74 3.82
CA ASN A 445 6.26 12.96 4.53
C ASN A 445 7.46 12.22 3.92
N GLY A 446 7.45 11.97 2.60
CA GLY A 446 8.55 11.30 1.93
C GLY A 446 9.85 12.09 2.05
N PRO A 447 11.00 11.48 2.42
CA PRO A 447 12.25 12.20 2.52
C PRO A 447 12.78 12.58 1.14
N VAL A 448 13.24 13.84 1.03
CA VAL A 448 13.96 14.36 -0.15
C VAL A 448 15.23 15.05 0.34
N GLU A 449 16.36 14.73 -0.28
CA GLU A 449 17.63 15.34 0.08
C GLU A 449 18.39 15.78 -1.17
N PHE A 450 18.69 17.08 -1.26
CA PHE A 450 19.50 17.68 -2.33
C PHE A 450 20.97 17.65 -1.98
N SER A 451 21.79 17.47 -2.99
CA SER A 451 23.25 17.53 -2.89
C SER A 451 23.85 18.25 -4.11
N ARG A 452 25.06 18.81 -3.93
CA ARG A 452 25.85 19.38 -5.04
C ARG A 452 27.17 18.64 -5.12
N ASN A 453 27.61 18.34 -6.34
CA ASN A 453 28.94 17.79 -6.56
C ASN A 453 30.00 18.91 -6.60
N ALA A 454 31.26 18.54 -6.76
CA ALA A 454 32.37 19.49 -6.82
C ALA A 454 32.28 20.52 -7.98
N SER A 455 31.56 20.21 -9.06
CA SER A 455 31.29 21.11 -10.18
C SER A 455 30.05 22.00 -9.97
N GLY A 456 29.39 21.92 -8.78
CA GLY A 456 28.20 22.68 -8.47
C GLY A 456 26.89 22.11 -9.01
N GLN A 457 26.93 20.98 -9.71
CA GLN A 457 25.75 20.34 -10.29
C GLN A 457 24.86 19.77 -9.18
N VAL A 458 23.57 20.10 -9.25
CA VAL A 458 22.56 19.67 -8.29
C VAL A 458 22.08 18.24 -8.60
N SER A 459 21.93 17.43 -7.58
CA SER A 459 21.22 16.15 -7.62
C SER A 459 20.36 16.00 -6.38
N PHE A 460 19.37 15.11 -6.39
CA PHE A 460 18.57 14.83 -5.19
C PHE A 460 18.23 13.35 -5.06
N THR A 461 17.91 12.93 -3.84
CA THR A 461 17.34 11.61 -3.56
C THR A 461 15.86 11.77 -3.19
N ALA A 462 15.02 10.97 -3.79
CA ALA A 462 13.60 10.84 -3.48
C ALA A 462 13.10 9.46 -3.89
N LEU A 463 12.06 8.93 -3.25
CA LEU A 463 11.46 7.64 -3.59
C LEU A 463 12.49 6.48 -3.64
N GLY A 464 13.51 6.54 -2.79
CA GLY A 464 14.59 5.55 -2.75
C GLY A 464 15.57 5.61 -3.94
N GLN A 465 15.49 6.63 -4.79
CA GLN A 465 16.35 6.79 -5.96
C GLN A 465 17.12 8.11 -5.97
N ARG A 466 18.26 8.11 -6.61
CA ARG A 466 19.04 9.32 -6.89
C ARG A 466 18.68 9.87 -8.26
N PHE A 467 18.35 11.15 -8.30
CA PHE A 467 18.07 11.93 -9.51
C PHE A 467 19.24 12.84 -9.83
N SER A 468 19.70 12.78 -11.06
CA SER A 468 20.73 13.67 -11.63
C SER A 468 20.10 14.55 -12.71
N PRO A 469 20.67 15.72 -13.03
CA PRO A 469 20.14 16.55 -14.10
C PRO A 469 19.99 15.78 -15.41
N ALA A 470 18.86 15.95 -16.06
CA ALA A 470 18.62 15.37 -17.38
C ALA A 470 19.56 15.99 -18.42
N PRO A 471 19.98 15.26 -19.46
CA PRO A 471 20.77 15.80 -20.55
C PRO A 471 20.05 16.97 -21.24
N SER A 472 20.75 18.07 -21.49
CA SER A 472 20.21 19.21 -22.27
C SER A 472 19.97 18.88 -23.74
N ASP A 473 20.70 17.90 -24.28
CA ASP A 473 20.56 17.38 -25.65
C ASP A 473 20.44 15.84 -25.58
N PRO A 474 19.22 15.33 -25.29
CA PRO A 474 19.03 13.89 -25.15
C PRO A 474 19.14 13.19 -26.52
N PRO A 475 19.69 11.97 -26.55
CA PRO A 475 19.79 11.21 -27.78
C PRO A 475 18.40 10.88 -28.34
N LEU A 476 18.28 10.80 -29.65
CA LEU A 476 17.07 10.30 -30.29
C LEU A 476 16.94 8.80 -30.02
N ILE A 477 15.71 8.33 -29.84
CA ILE A 477 15.47 6.89 -29.75
C ILE A 477 15.80 6.20 -31.06
N PRO A 478 16.28 4.95 -31.06
CA PRO A 478 16.43 4.16 -32.25
C PRO A 478 15.12 4.12 -33.08
N PRO A 479 15.14 4.37 -34.39
CA PRO A 479 13.92 4.34 -35.21
C PRO A 479 13.11 3.05 -35.08
N ALA A 480 13.78 1.93 -34.84
CA ALA A 480 13.14 0.63 -34.61
C ALA A 480 12.24 0.57 -33.34
N TRP A 481 12.38 1.53 -32.42
CA TRP A 481 11.57 1.59 -31.19
C TRP A 481 10.28 2.39 -31.37
N GLN A 482 10.16 3.20 -32.42
CA GLN A 482 8.95 4.01 -32.68
C GLN A 482 7.70 3.14 -32.79
N LYS A 483 7.83 1.91 -33.29
CA LYS A 483 6.70 0.96 -33.41
C LYS A 483 6.15 0.47 -32.06
N PHE A 484 6.87 0.70 -30.96
CA PHE A 484 6.41 0.31 -29.62
C PHE A 484 5.64 1.44 -28.92
N LEU A 485 5.60 2.64 -29.49
CA LEU A 485 4.85 3.75 -28.91
C LEU A 485 3.36 3.51 -29.06
N GLY A 486 2.60 3.78 -27.99
CA GLY A 486 1.15 3.65 -27.99
C GLY A 486 0.60 3.05 -26.73
N SER A 487 -0.69 2.69 -26.79
CA SER A 487 -1.45 2.15 -25.66
C SER A 487 -1.75 0.67 -25.88
N TYR A 488 -1.52 -0.15 -24.87
CA TYR A 488 -1.63 -1.60 -24.88
C TYR A 488 -2.45 -2.11 -23.71
N GLY A 489 -3.09 -3.27 -23.87
CA GLY A 489 -3.84 -3.94 -22.80
C GLY A 489 -5.27 -3.44 -22.64
N PRO A 490 -5.88 -3.73 -21.48
CA PRO A 490 -7.28 -3.39 -21.25
C PRO A 490 -7.51 -1.87 -21.19
N LYS A 491 -8.65 -1.41 -21.70
CA LYS A 491 -8.96 0.03 -21.80
C LYS A 491 -9.04 0.75 -20.45
N PHE A 492 -9.34 0.02 -19.39
CA PHE A 492 -9.47 0.61 -18.04
C PHE A 492 -8.13 0.81 -17.32
N ILE A 493 -7.07 0.09 -17.74
CA ILE A 493 -5.70 0.23 -17.23
C ILE A 493 -4.68 -0.01 -18.36
N PRO A 494 -4.67 0.82 -19.41
CA PRO A 494 -3.74 0.62 -20.50
C PRO A 494 -2.29 0.81 -20.03
N ALA A 495 -1.39 -0.03 -20.53
CA ALA A 495 0.03 0.27 -20.51
C ALA A 495 0.32 1.26 -21.64
N ILE A 496 0.84 2.45 -21.32
CA ILE A 496 1.13 3.49 -22.31
C ILE A 496 2.64 3.60 -22.48
N VAL A 497 3.13 3.27 -23.65
CA VAL A 497 4.56 3.40 -24.00
C VAL A 497 4.79 4.76 -24.64
N SER A 498 5.69 5.53 -24.05
CA SER A 498 6.07 6.89 -24.47
C SER A 498 7.58 7.06 -24.55
N VAL A 499 8.04 8.22 -25.05
CA VAL A 499 9.44 8.61 -25.10
C VAL A 499 9.68 9.86 -24.27
N ARG A 500 10.75 9.84 -23.47
CA ARG A 500 11.27 11.02 -22.80
C ARG A 500 12.79 10.93 -22.67
N HIS A 501 13.50 12.01 -22.95
CA HIS A 501 14.98 12.12 -22.87
C HIS A 501 15.72 10.96 -23.55
N GLY A 502 15.23 10.52 -24.73
CA GLY A 502 15.87 9.43 -25.49
C GLY A 502 15.64 8.01 -24.92
N HIS A 503 14.74 7.86 -23.97
CA HIS A 503 14.39 6.57 -23.36
C HIS A 503 12.91 6.24 -23.58
N LEU A 504 12.61 4.94 -23.67
CA LEU A 504 11.24 4.46 -23.57
C LEU A 504 10.80 4.44 -22.11
N TYR A 505 9.58 4.88 -21.90
CA TYR A 505 8.85 4.78 -20.62
C TYR A 505 7.57 4.01 -20.84
N VAL A 506 7.15 3.26 -19.83
CA VAL A 506 5.82 2.66 -19.77
C VAL A 506 5.09 3.17 -18.55
N MET A 507 3.94 3.79 -18.78
CA MET A 507 2.98 4.12 -17.73
C MET A 507 2.10 2.91 -17.52
N THR A 508 1.91 2.53 -16.26
CA THR A 508 1.08 1.39 -15.84
C THR A 508 -0.20 1.86 -15.15
N GLU A 509 -0.98 0.96 -14.58
CA GLU A 509 -2.27 1.22 -13.91
C GLU A 509 -2.22 2.31 -12.84
N ASN A 510 -1.10 2.46 -12.18
CA ASN A 510 -0.90 3.46 -11.13
C ASN A 510 -0.53 4.85 -11.66
N MET A 511 -0.54 5.04 -12.98
CA MET A 511 -0.14 6.27 -13.67
C MET A 511 1.31 6.71 -13.38
N VAL A 512 2.19 5.77 -13.06
CA VAL A 512 3.63 6.01 -12.87
C VAL A 512 4.38 5.60 -14.13
N ASP A 513 5.15 6.53 -14.68
CA ASP A 513 6.03 6.28 -15.82
C ASP A 513 7.32 5.60 -15.37
N TYR A 514 7.51 4.35 -15.78
CA TYR A 514 8.74 3.59 -15.52
C TYR A 514 9.66 3.62 -16.73
N ARG A 515 10.92 4.03 -16.53
CA ARG A 515 11.94 3.99 -17.57
C ARG A 515 12.27 2.54 -17.94
N LEU A 516 12.12 2.18 -19.21
CA LEU A 516 12.41 0.86 -19.69
C LEU A 516 13.90 0.71 -20.03
N ARG A 517 14.51 -0.37 -19.58
CA ARG A 517 15.89 -0.75 -19.91
C ARG A 517 15.89 -1.76 -21.06
N PRO A 518 16.53 -1.47 -22.19
CA PRO A 518 16.59 -2.43 -23.30
C PRO A 518 17.44 -3.65 -22.90
N VAL A 519 16.90 -4.85 -23.11
CA VAL A 519 17.60 -6.14 -22.95
C VAL A 519 18.11 -6.63 -24.31
N ASN A 520 17.27 -6.47 -25.34
CA ASN A 520 17.60 -6.72 -26.74
C ASN A 520 16.72 -5.84 -27.64
N ARG A 521 16.68 -6.12 -28.96
CA ARG A 521 15.94 -5.30 -29.95
C ARG A 521 14.43 -5.21 -29.70
N THR A 522 13.83 -6.17 -29.01
CA THR A 522 12.36 -6.28 -28.81
C THR A 522 11.97 -6.51 -27.35
N THR A 523 12.92 -6.75 -26.46
CA THR A 523 12.68 -7.03 -25.05
C THR A 523 13.22 -5.90 -24.19
N PHE A 524 12.38 -5.43 -23.26
CA PHE A 524 12.73 -4.39 -22.31
C PHE A 524 12.44 -4.88 -20.90
N ALA A 525 13.26 -4.47 -19.96
CA ALA A 525 13.07 -4.76 -18.55
C ALA A 525 12.58 -3.51 -17.81
N PHE A 526 11.73 -3.70 -16.80
CA PHE A 526 11.49 -2.70 -15.80
C PHE A 526 12.77 -2.38 -15.01
N PRO A 527 12.84 -1.21 -14.34
CA PRO A 527 13.96 -0.89 -13.47
C PRO A 527 14.15 -1.94 -12.37
N PRO A 528 15.40 -2.12 -11.87
CA PRO A 528 15.67 -3.02 -10.75
C PRO A 528 14.82 -2.63 -9.53
N GLY A 529 14.15 -3.61 -8.92
CA GLY A 529 13.31 -3.37 -7.74
C GLY A 529 11.81 -3.28 -8.01
N LEU A 530 11.44 -3.31 -9.27
CA LEU A 530 10.03 -3.28 -9.72
C LEU A 530 9.60 -4.63 -10.29
#